data_39760a6727cc9010f73f5ba43304e8d1
#
_entry.id   39760a6727cc9010f73f5ba43304e8d1
#
_cell.length_a   1.000
_cell.length_b   1.000
_cell.length_c   1.000
_cell.angle_alpha   90.00
_cell.angle_beta   90.00
_cell.angle_gamma   90.00
#
_symmetry.space_group_name_H-M   'P 1'
#
loop_
_entity.id
_entity.type
_entity.pdbx_description
1 polymer ?
#
loop_
_entity_poly.entity_id
_entity_poly.type
_entity_poly.pdbx_seq_one_letter_code
_entity_poly.pdbx_strand_id
1 'polypeptide(L)'
;MKREKIKEAITTKSAQFSDWHLRILIYPESEGGETIYCAHCLDFDLVESGKTTEEAIKNLEDVIRKHLEYAQQKNLIDHLYNPAPAEFWKMVSQKVVTLAI
;
A
#
# COMPACT_ATOMS: atom_id res chain seq x y z
N MET A 1 14.95 9.95 4.59
CA MET A 1 14.09 11.01 4.06
C MET A 1 12.98 11.33 5.03
N LYS A 2 12.75 12.58 5.21
CA LYS A 2 11.64 12.99 6.05
C LYS A 2 10.39 13.05 5.20
N ARG A 3 9.40 12.29 5.55
CA ARG A 3 8.11 12.37 4.90
C ARG A 3 7.42 13.60 5.45
N GLU A 4 7.34 14.61 4.61
CA GLU A 4 6.83 15.89 5.01
C GLU A 4 5.41 15.80 5.53
N LYS A 5 4.53 15.81 4.62
CA LYS A 5 3.13 15.75 4.90
C LYS A 5 2.49 14.97 3.80
N ILE A 6 1.75 14.01 4.18
CA ILE A 6 0.88 13.36 3.23
C ILE A 6 -0.39 14.18 3.26
N LYS A 7 -0.39 15.26 2.49
CA LYS A 7 -1.51 16.20 2.51
C LYS A 7 -2.75 15.59 1.91
N GLU A 8 -2.54 14.81 0.86
CA GLU A 8 -3.66 14.18 0.21
C GLU A 8 -3.19 12.94 -0.52
N ALA A 9 -4.02 11.96 -0.51
CA ALA A 9 -3.81 10.76 -1.29
C ALA A 9 -4.31 11.01 -2.69
N ILE A 10 -3.60 10.48 -3.70
CA ILE A 10 -4.07 10.52 -5.06
C ILE A 10 -5.32 9.67 -5.17
N THR A 11 -5.29 8.52 -4.58
CA THR A 11 -6.43 7.64 -4.60
C THR A 11 -6.27 6.54 -3.54
N THR A 12 -7.40 5.98 -3.16
CA THR A 12 -7.43 4.80 -2.31
C THR A 12 -8.01 3.67 -3.15
N LYS A 13 -7.36 2.53 -3.13
CA LYS A 13 -7.83 1.35 -3.83
C LYS A 13 -8.02 0.24 -2.82
N SER A 14 -8.98 -0.63 -3.09
CA SER A 14 -9.14 -1.83 -2.29
C SER A 14 -8.73 -3.02 -3.14
N ALA A 15 -8.05 -3.95 -2.52
CA ALA A 15 -7.59 -5.14 -3.18
C ALA A 15 -8.06 -6.33 -2.37
N GLN A 16 -8.54 -7.34 -3.06
CA GLN A 16 -8.93 -8.57 -2.39
C GLN A 16 -7.92 -9.65 -2.72
N PHE A 17 -7.40 -10.29 -1.69
CA PHE A 17 -6.50 -11.40 -1.85
C PHE A 17 -6.98 -12.48 -0.89
N SER A 18 -7.43 -13.60 -1.44
CA SER A 18 -8.03 -14.64 -0.62
C SER A 18 -9.20 -14.03 0.17
N ASP A 19 -9.15 -14.05 1.48
CA ASP A 19 -10.18 -13.48 2.33
C ASP A 19 -9.86 -12.07 2.81
N TRP A 20 -8.78 -11.49 2.32
CA TRP A 20 -8.33 -10.18 2.78
C TRP A 20 -8.86 -9.07 1.87
N HIS A 21 -9.38 -8.02 2.50
CA HIS A 21 -9.72 -6.79 1.82
C HIS A 21 -8.68 -5.74 2.24
N LEU A 22 -7.84 -5.36 1.30
CA LEU A 22 -6.71 -4.50 1.58
C LEU A 22 -6.98 -3.08 1.13
N ARG A 23 -6.51 -2.12 1.91
CA ARG A 23 -6.58 -0.69 1.56
C ARG A 23 -5.22 -0.25 1.06
N ILE A 24 -5.19 0.24 -0.16
CA ILE A 24 -3.96 0.71 -0.78
C ILE A 24 -4.07 2.23 -0.93
N LEU A 25 -3.23 2.93 -0.20
CA LEU A 25 -3.16 4.38 -0.27
C LEU A 25 -2.06 4.76 -1.25
N ILE A 26 -2.37 5.63 -2.20
CA ILE A 26 -1.41 6.04 -3.24
C ILE A 26 -1.18 7.54 -3.10
N TYR A 27 0.07 7.92 -2.94
CA TYR A 27 0.41 9.31 -2.73
C TYR A 27 1.77 9.64 -3.35
N PRO A 28 1.98 10.91 -3.72
CA PRO A 28 3.27 11.34 -4.25
C PRO A 28 4.24 11.63 -3.13
N GLU A 29 5.52 11.44 -3.42
CA GLU A 29 6.61 11.90 -2.58
C GLU A 29 7.64 12.58 -3.44
N SER A 30 8.32 13.56 -2.85
CA SER A 30 9.41 14.22 -3.55
C SER A 30 10.72 13.63 -3.03
N GLU A 31 11.58 13.23 -3.94
CA GLU A 31 12.86 12.66 -3.59
C GLU A 31 13.90 13.14 -4.58
N GLY A 32 14.89 13.87 -4.07
CA GLY A 32 15.96 14.40 -4.91
C GLY A 32 15.48 15.33 -6.01
N GLY A 33 14.39 16.08 -5.74
CA GLY A 33 13.82 17.00 -6.72
C GLY A 33 12.88 16.35 -7.71
N GLU A 34 12.72 15.04 -7.62
CA GLU A 34 11.82 14.32 -8.51
C GLU A 34 10.60 13.83 -7.74
N THR A 35 9.49 13.70 -8.44
CA THR A 35 8.28 13.13 -7.85
C THR A 35 8.27 11.64 -8.10
N ILE A 36 8.11 10.88 -7.05
CA ILE A 36 7.85 9.43 -7.14
C ILE A 36 6.51 9.17 -6.50
N TYR A 37 5.99 8.00 -6.73
CA TYR A 37 4.69 7.62 -6.19
C TYR A 37 4.86 6.43 -5.26
N CYS A 38 4.13 6.47 -4.16
CA CYS A 38 4.14 5.38 -3.19
C CYS A 38 2.79 4.71 -3.19
N ALA A 39 2.82 3.39 -3.13
CA ALA A 39 1.63 2.59 -2.91
C ALA A 39 1.82 1.91 -1.57
N HIS A 40 0.89 2.13 -0.66
CA HIS A 40 1.02 1.74 0.74
C HIS A 40 -0.15 0.86 1.14
N CYS A 41 0.12 -0.41 1.42
CA CYS A 41 -0.88 -1.32 1.93
C CYS A 41 -1.04 -1.05 3.43
N LEU A 42 -2.16 -0.46 3.81
CA LEU A 42 -2.36 -0.02 5.19
C LEU A 42 -2.59 -1.18 6.15
N ASP A 43 -3.12 -2.29 5.67
CA ASP A 43 -3.42 -3.43 6.53
C ASP A 43 -2.16 -4.16 6.97
N PHE A 44 -1.13 -4.16 6.15
CA PHE A 44 0.13 -4.85 6.43
C PHE A 44 1.30 -3.88 6.63
N ASP A 45 1.06 -2.61 6.43
CA ASP A 45 2.07 -1.56 6.49
C ASP A 45 3.25 -1.84 5.56
N LEU A 46 2.94 -2.22 4.32
CA LEU A 46 3.93 -2.45 3.28
C LEU A 46 3.87 -1.29 2.29
N VAL A 47 5.03 -0.75 1.93
CA VAL A 47 5.13 0.40 1.03
C VAL A 47 6.09 0.08 -0.09
N GLU A 48 5.69 0.39 -1.31
CA GLU A 48 6.56 0.32 -2.47
C GLU A 48 6.41 1.58 -3.29
N SER A 49 7.42 1.89 -4.07
CA SER A 49 7.42 3.11 -4.85
C SER A 49 7.65 2.81 -6.33
N GLY A 50 7.36 3.81 -7.14
CA GLY A 50 7.59 3.72 -8.55
C GLY A 50 7.58 5.12 -9.16
N LYS A 51 7.99 5.22 -10.40
CA LYS A 51 8.00 6.50 -11.12
C LYS A 51 6.61 6.92 -11.54
N THR A 52 5.70 5.97 -11.60
CA THR A 52 4.30 6.20 -11.91
C THR A 52 3.45 5.49 -10.87
N THR A 53 2.18 5.86 -10.80
CA THR A 53 1.26 5.19 -9.88
C THR A 53 1.11 3.71 -10.24
N GLU A 54 1.06 3.40 -11.53
CA GLU A 54 0.94 2.03 -12.01
C GLU A 54 2.14 1.18 -11.60
N GLU A 55 3.33 1.76 -11.73
CA GLU A 55 4.55 1.06 -11.33
C GLU A 55 4.58 0.79 -9.83
N ALA A 56 4.21 1.80 -9.04
CA ALA A 56 4.17 1.66 -7.59
C ALA A 56 3.19 0.56 -7.17
N ILE A 57 2.01 0.54 -7.80
CA ILE A 57 0.99 -0.47 -7.50
C ILE A 57 1.49 -1.86 -7.86
N LYS A 58 2.11 -2.00 -9.05
CA LYS A 58 2.61 -3.29 -9.48
C LYS A 58 3.68 -3.81 -8.54
N ASN A 59 4.60 -2.94 -8.13
CA ASN A 59 5.65 -3.31 -7.19
C ASN A 59 5.05 -3.74 -5.85
N LEU A 60 4.04 -3.03 -5.40
CA LEU A 60 3.38 -3.38 -4.15
C LEU A 60 2.65 -4.73 -4.26
N GLU A 61 1.97 -4.97 -5.38
CA GLU A 61 1.28 -6.24 -5.60
C GLU A 61 2.25 -7.42 -5.49
N ASP A 62 3.43 -7.28 -6.07
CA ASP A 62 4.43 -8.34 -6.01
C ASP A 62 4.88 -8.59 -4.56
N VAL A 63 5.08 -7.51 -3.81
CA VAL A 63 5.50 -7.62 -2.42
C VAL A 63 4.41 -8.26 -1.57
N ILE A 64 3.15 -7.84 -1.77
CA ILE A 64 2.03 -8.41 -1.03
C ILE A 64 1.92 -9.92 -1.32
N ARG A 65 2.04 -10.29 -2.59
CA ARG A 65 1.93 -11.70 -2.97
C ARG A 65 3.01 -12.54 -2.29
N LYS A 66 4.24 -12.05 -2.31
CA LYS A 66 5.35 -12.76 -1.66
C LYS A 66 5.18 -12.83 -0.14
N HIS A 67 4.68 -11.76 0.43
CA HIS A 67 4.43 -11.68 1.87
C HIS A 67 3.39 -12.73 2.29
N LEU A 68 2.33 -12.85 1.51
CA LEU A 68 1.27 -13.82 1.80
C LEU A 68 1.75 -15.26 1.59
N GLU A 69 2.53 -15.49 0.54
CA GLU A 69 3.10 -16.81 0.29
C GLU A 69 4.01 -17.24 1.44
N TYR A 70 4.86 -16.33 1.89
CA TYR A 70 5.75 -16.60 3.01
C TYR A 70 4.94 -16.92 4.27
N ALA A 71 3.92 -16.13 4.55
CA ALA A 71 3.09 -16.33 5.72
C ALA A 71 2.37 -17.69 5.69
N GLN A 72 1.91 -18.10 4.50
CA GLN A 72 1.30 -19.40 4.35
C GLN A 72 2.28 -20.53 4.66
N GLN A 73 3.49 -20.43 4.12
CA GLN A 73 4.51 -21.45 4.34
C GLN A 73 4.91 -21.58 5.80
N LYS A 74 4.85 -20.49 6.53
CA LYS A 74 5.27 -20.45 7.94
C LYS A 74 4.12 -20.51 8.91
N ASN A 75 2.90 -20.71 8.45
CA ASN A 75 1.70 -20.70 9.29
C ASN A 75 1.53 -19.42 10.09
N LEU A 76 1.81 -18.28 9.44
CA LEU A 76 1.74 -16.98 10.08
C LEU A 76 0.56 -16.15 9.59
N ILE A 77 -0.39 -16.76 8.90
CA ILE A 77 -1.52 -16.05 8.32
C ILE A 77 -2.27 -15.23 9.38
N ASP A 78 -2.44 -15.80 10.55
CA ASP A 78 -3.18 -15.12 11.63
C ASP A 78 -2.41 -13.94 12.21
N HIS A 79 -1.16 -13.75 11.84
CA HIS A 79 -0.30 -12.70 12.36
C HIS A 79 0.03 -11.64 11.31
N LEU A 80 -0.66 -11.65 10.17
CA LEU A 80 -0.35 -10.73 9.09
C LEU A 80 -0.80 -9.31 9.34
N TYR A 81 -1.88 -9.14 10.09
CA TYR A 81 -2.42 -7.82 10.29
C TYR A 81 -1.45 -6.96 11.10
N ASN A 82 -0.93 -5.95 10.46
CA ASN A 82 0.04 -5.04 11.05
C ASN A 82 -0.26 -3.65 10.51
N PRO A 83 -1.29 -2.98 11.06
CA PRO A 83 -1.79 -1.76 10.44
C PRO A 83 -0.79 -0.63 10.46
N ALA A 84 -0.82 0.15 9.40
CA ALA A 84 -0.04 1.38 9.30
C ALA A 84 -0.49 2.37 10.39
N PRO A 85 0.34 3.36 10.71
CA PRO A 85 -0.04 4.38 11.68
C PRO A 85 -1.35 5.07 11.34
N ALA A 86 -2.06 5.50 12.36
CA ALA A 86 -3.40 6.07 12.21
C ALA A 86 -3.45 7.25 11.25
N GLU A 87 -2.36 8.02 11.16
CA GLU A 87 -2.31 9.16 10.26
C GLU A 87 -2.55 8.78 8.80
N PHE A 88 -2.12 7.59 8.41
CA PHE A 88 -2.33 7.11 7.04
C PHE A 88 -3.78 6.70 6.82
N TRP A 89 -4.38 6.08 7.80
CA TRP A 89 -5.79 5.68 7.71
C TRP A 89 -6.70 6.89 7.57
N LYS A 90 -6.32 8.01 8.17
CA LYS A 90 -7.09 9.25 8.07
C LYS A 90 -7.04 9.84 6.66
N MET A 91 -6.08 9.41 5.86
CA MET A 91 -5.92 9.90 4.49
C MET A 91 -6.74 9.09 3.49
N VAL A 92 -7.43 8.05 3.94
CA VAL A 92 -8.20 7.20 3.03
C VAL A 92 -9.28 8.02 2.36
N SER A 93 -9.27 7.99 1.02
CA SER A 93 -10.19 8.75 0.21
C SER A 93 -11.57 8.09 0.19
N GLN A 94 -12.60 8.90 -0.07
CA GLN A 94 -13.95 8.39 -0.29
C GLN A 94 -14.02 7.53 -1.56
N LYS A 95 -13.16 7.84 -2.51
CA LYS A 95 -13.18 7.14 -3.80
C LYS A 95 -12.29 5.91 -3.71
N VAL A 96 -12.90 4.76 -3.81
CA VAL A 96 -12.21 3.49 -3.73
C VAL A 96 -12.36 2.75 -5.05
N VAL A 97 -11.23 2.26 -5.56
CA VAL A 97 -11.19 1.47 -6.78
C VAL A 97 -10.65 0.10 -6.42
N THR A 98 -11.36 -0.93 -6.84
CA THR A 98 -10.94 -2.30 -6.54
C THR A 98 -9.83 -2.75 -7.48
N LEU A 99 -8.80 -3.33 -6.91
CA LEU A 99 -7.71 -3.93 -7.68
C LEU A 99 -7.92 -5.44 -7.72
N ALA A 100 -7.57 -6.03 -8.84
CA ALA A 100 -7.53 -7.48 -8.97
C ALA A 100 -6.11 -7.94 -8.67
N ILE A 101 -5.91 -8.52 -7.54
CA ILE A 101 -4.62 -9.08 -7.16
C ILE A 101 -4.68 -10.60 -7.15
#